data_2bcefd48050501053256e32426941e1b
#
_entry.id   2bcefd48050501053256e32426941e1b
#
_cell.length_a   1.000
_cell.length_b   1.000
_cell.length_c   1.000
_cell.angle_alpha   90.00
_cell.angle_beta   90.00
_cell.angle_gamma   90.00
#
_symmetry.space_group_name_H-M   'P 1'
#
loop_
_entity.id
_entity.type
_entity.pdbx_description
1 polymer ?
#
loop_
_entity_poly.entity_id
_entity_poly.type
_entity_poly.pdbx_seq_one_letter_code
_entity_poly.pdbx_strand_id
1 'polypeptide(L)' 'MKVRTIQRFEDYKEEVIREIGDVFVVNKDRFKEIDDKLPGFIEEVSDDV' A
#
# COMPACT_ATOMS: atom_id res chain seq x y z
N MET A 1 -2.67 2.78 9.18
CA MET A 1 -2.18 3.93 8.41
C MET A 1 -2.74 3.90 7.01
N LYS A 2 -2.81 5.05 6.38
CA LYS A 2 -3.36 5.19 5.05
C LYS A 2 -2.23 5.24 4.03
N VAL A 3 -2.35 4.48 2.96
CA VAL A 3 -1.31 4.42 1.93
C VAL A 3 -1.91 4.59 0.56
N ARG A 4 -1.09 5.05 -0.37
CA ARG A 4 -1.48 5.20 -1.76
C ARG A 4 -0.55 4.35 -2.62
N THR A 5 -1.13 3.69 -3.62
CA THR A 5 -0.38 2.87 -4.54
C THR A 5 0.33 3.73 -5.59
N ILE A 6 1.63 3.57 -5.69
CA ILE A 6 2.45 4.31 -6.64
C ILE A 6 2.66 3.50 -7.92
N GLN A 7 2.76 2.17 -7.77
CA GLN A 7 2.88 1.27 -8.90
C GLN A 7 1.92 0.10 -8.71
N ARG A 8 1.35 -0.37 -9.79
CA ARG A 8 0.40 -1.48 -9.76
C ARG A 8 1.08 -2.73 -9.23
N PHE A 9 0.40 -3.43 -8.32
CA PHE A 9 0.90 -4.69 -7.79
C PHE A 9 -0.28 -5.57 -7.35
N GLU A 10 0.00 -6.85 -7.21
CA GLU A 10 -0.99 -7.79 -6.71
C GLU A 10 -0.81 -7.95 -5.19
N ASP A 11 -1.89 -7.73 -4.45
CA ASP A 11 -1.89 -7.89 -3.00
C ASP A 11 -2.40 -9.30 -2.69
N TYR A 12 -1.48 -10.21 -2.44
CA TYR A 12 -1.83 -11.62 -2.23
C TYR A 12 -2.66 -11.83 -0.98
N LYS A 13 -2.42 -11.04 0.05
CA LYS A 13 -3.12 -11.21 1.31
C LYS A 13 -4.60 -10.85 1.19
N GLU A 14 -4.89 -9.77 0.47
CA GLU A 14 -6.26 -9.33 0.26
C GLU A 14 -6.85 -9.88 -1.05
N GLU A 15 -6.02 -10.53 -1.85
CA GLU A 15 -6.41 -11.13 -3.13
C GLU A 15 -7.01 -10.09 -4.08
N VAL A 16 -6.36 -8.93 -4.16
CA VAL A 16 -6.81 -7.85 -5.04
C VAL A 16 -5.61 -7.28 -5.80
N ILE A 17 -5.89 -6.65 -6.92
CA ILE A 17 -4.90 -5.89 -7.65
C ILE A 17 -5.00 -4.45 -7.22
N ARG A 18 -3.87 -3.88 -6.78
CA ARG A 18 -3.80 -2.47 -6.40
C ARG A 18 -3.32 -1.68 -7.60
N GLU A 19 -4.16 -0.77 -8.07
CA GLU A 19 -3.82 0.06 -9.22
C GLU A 19 -3.18 1.37 -8.76
N ILE A 20 -2.46 2.01 -9.67
CA ILE A 20 -1.84 3.30 -9.39
C ILE A 20 -2.93 4.28 -8.95
N GLY A 21 -2.70 4.93 -7.82
CA GLY A 21 -3.65 5.89 -7.26
C GLY A 21 -4.63 5.31 -6.27
N ASP A 22 -4.68 3.99 -6.13
CA ASP A 22 -5.56 3.36 -5.14
C ASP A 22 -5.09 3.71 -3.73
N VAL A 23 -6.04 4.07 -2.87
CA VAL A 23 -5.77 4.42 -1.48
C VAL A 23 -6.46 3.37 -0.61
N PHE A 24 -5.71 2.86 0.37
CA PHE A 24 -6.25 1.86 1.28
C PHE A 24 -5.57 1.97 2.63
N VAL A 25 -6.11 1.27 3.62
CA VAL A 25 -5.62 1.34 4.99
C VAL A 25 -4.94 0.03 5.36
N VAL A 26 -3.76 0.15 5.98
CA VAL A 26 -3.01 -1.01 6.48
C VAL A 26 -2.45 -0.65 7.85
N ASN A 27 -2.05 -1.66 8.63
CA ASN A 27 -1.31 -1.41 9.86
C ASN A 27 0.18 -1.29 9.52
N LYS A 28 0.98 -0.90 10.52
CA LYS A 28 2.41 -0.70 10.31
C LYS A 28 3.11 -1.98 9.88
N ASP A 29 2.73 -3.09 10.44
CA ASP A 29 3.37 -4.37 10.12
C ASP A 29 3.13 -4.74 8.67
N ARG A 30 1.90 -4.56 8.20
CA ARG A 30 1.57 -4.84 6.81
C ARG A 30 2.28 -3.88 5.86
N PHE A 31 2.36 -2.62 6.23
CA PHE A 31 3.08 -1.63 5.45
C PHE A 31 4.54 -2.03 5.27
N LYS A 32 5.20 -2.41 6.38
CA LYS A 32 6.59 -2.84 6.33
C LYS A 32 6.77 -4.07 5.46
N GLU A 33 5.84 -5.01 5.56
CA GLU A 33 5.89 -6.23 4.77
C GLU A 33 5.82 -5.94 3.28
N ILE A 34 4.88 -5.09 2.88
CA ILE A 34 4.74 -4.72 1.48
C ILE A 34 5.96 -3.94 1.00
N ASP A 35 6.40 -2.97 1.79
CA ASP A 35 7.53 -2.13 1.42
C ASP A 35 8.81 -2.93 1.30
N ASP A 36 8.95 -3.95 2.14
CA ASP A 36 10.12 -4.81 2.15
C ASP A 36 10.20 -5.65 0.88
N LYS A 37 9.07 -6.14 0.41
CA LYS A 37 9.01 -6.98 -0.78
C LYS A 37 8.91 -6.18 -2.06
N LEU A 38 8.24 -5.03 -2.00
CA LEU A 38 7.96 -4.19 -3.16
C LEU A 38 8.31 -2.75 -2.83
N PRO A 39 9.61 -2.44 -2.69
CA PRO A 39 10.01 -1.07 -2.34
C PRO A 39 9.59 -0.09 -3.43
N GLY A 40 9.00 1.02 -3.01
CA GLY A 40 8.59 2.06 -3.93
C GLY A 40 7.24 1.83 -4.60
N PHE A 41 6.47 0.82 -4.17
CA PHE A 41 5.15 0.54 -4.75
C PHE A 41 4.04 1.25 -4.02
N ILE A 42 4.22 1.56 -2.75
CA ILE A 42 3.22 2.28 -1.95
C ILE A 42 3.90 3.38 -1.17
N GLU A 43 3.12 4.38 -0.80
CA GLU A 43 3.61 5.47 0.05
C GLU A 43 2.57 5.76 1.12
N GLU A 44 3.04 6.19 2.27
CA GLU A 44 2.14 6.63 3.32
C GLU A 44 1.59 7.99 2.96
N VAL A 45 0.28 8.16 3.11
CA VAL A 45 -0.35 9.46 2.91
C VAL A 45 -0.97 9.90 4.22
N SER A 46 -0.94 11.21 4.43
CA SER A 46 -1.55 11.78 5.63
C SER A 46 -3.07 11.64 5.53
N ASP A 47 -3.68 11.19 6.61
CA ASP A 47 -5.13 11.21 6.70
C ASP A 47 -5.60 12.36 7.58
N ASP A 48 -4.74 13.33 7.79
CA ASP A 48 -5.11 14.57 8.44
C ASP A 48 -6.07 15.35 7.56
N VAL A 49 -6.97 15.96 8.20
CA VAL A 49 -7.91 16.83 7.52
C VAL A 49 -7.83 18.22 8.11
#